data_5ac3777e23266e5d65946f151716aeaa
#
_entry.id   5ac3777e23266e5d65946f151716aeaa
#
_cell.length_a   1.000
_cell.length_b   1.000
_cell.length_c   1.000
_cell.angle_alpha   90.00
_cell.angle_beta   90.00
_cell.angle_gamma   90.00
#
_symmetry.space_group_name_H-M   'P 1'
#
loop_
_entity.id
_entity.type
_entity.pdbx_description
1 polymer ?
#
loop_
_entity_poly.entity_id
_entity_poly.type
_entity_poly.pdbx_seq_one_letter_code
_entity_poly.pdbx_strand_id
1 'polypeptide(L)'
;MKLAENISLLPYNTFHIDAKAKIFAEYESVEELRGLLRSSVNNEILHIGSGSNLLFTGDYDGIILHSAMRSVRVLHEDAEHVFVEAESGVVMDELIAYLCKQAWSGMENLSYIPGEVGASAVQNVGAYGVEAKDLIEQVRAIDVMTGNERIFTNAECRFAYRDSIFKNELKGKYIITHVVYRLNKSFRPVLSYAGIMEELGDEEVTLHTLREAIIRIRKKKLPEVDELGSAGSFFKNPVVSHKVYEQIAERYDRVPHYDLPDGVKIPAAWLIEQCGWKGKMHGGAQCYEKQPLILVNTGNAKAKDIIELAEAICQSVMEKFGITISPEVNYIN
;
A
#
# COMPACT_ATOMS: atom_id res chain seq x y z
N MET A 1 24.35 8.24 5.46
CA MET A 1 23.96 8.57 4.05
C MET A 1 24.70 7.64 3.08
N LYS A 2 23.99 6.98 2.17
CA LYS A 2 24.55 6.17 1.07
C LYS A 2 24.20 6.87 -0.25
N LEU A 3 25.16 7.07 -1.12
CA LEU A 3 24.98 7.63 -2.47
C LEU A 3 25.59 6.65 -3.48
N ALA A 4 24.84 6.29 -4.52
CA ALA A 4 25.30 5.39 -5.56
C ALA A 4 24.75 5.79 -6.92
N GLU A 5 25.51 5.50 -7.98
CA GLU A 5 25.11 5.76 -9.36
C GLU A 5 24.88 4.46 -10.12
N ASN A 6 23.95 4.48 -11.05
CA ASN A 6 23.63 3.36 -11.95
C ASN A 6 23.37 2.03 -11.23
N ILE A 7 22.69 2.09 -10.07
CA ILE A 7 22.40 0.89 -9.27
C ILE A 7 21.15 0.16 -9.78
N SER A 8 21.13 -1.16 -9.61
CA SER A 8 19.91 -1.94 -9.81
C SER A 8 18.86 -1.62 -8.74
N LEU A 9 17.62 -1.40 -9.17
CA LEU A 9 16.45 -1.20 -8.34
C LEU A 9 15.75 -2.51 -7.98
N LEU A 10 16.30 -3.65 -8.37
CA LEU A 10 15.76 -4.97 -8.06
C LEU A 10 15.49 -5.17 -6.56
N PRO A 11 16.38 -4.75 -5.62
CA PRO A 11 16.11 -4.84 -4.18
C PRO A 11 15.09 -3.80 -3.66
N TYR A 12 14.69 -2.85 -4.48
CA TYR A 12 13.85 -1.69 -4.12
C TYR A 12 12.50 -1.70 -4.82
N ASN A 13 12.08 -2.84 -5.39
CA ASN A 13 10.73 -3.05 -5.88
C ASN A 13 10.30 -4.50 -5.73
N THR A 14 9.10 -4.70 -5.20
CA THR A 14 8.57 -6.03 -4.90
C THR A 14 8.06 -6.77 -6.13
N PHE A 15 7.97 -6.14 -7.31
CA PHE A 15 7.72 -6.81 -8.58
C PHE A 15 8.95 -7.53 -9.13
N HIS A 16 10.13 -7.30 -8.56
CA HIS A 16 11.40 -7.82 -9.07
C HIS A 16 11.66 -7.47 -10.53
N ILE A 17 11.31 -6.24 -10.94
CA ILE A 17 11.66 -5.72 -12.25
C ILE A 17 13.09 -5.19 -12.19
N ASP A 18 13.92 -5.67 -13.10
CA ASP A 18 15.30 -5.19 -13.24
C ASP A 18 15.30 -3.85 -13.99
N ALA A 19 15.35 -2.78 -13.21
CA ALA A 19 15.53 -1.41 -13.68
C ALA A 19 16.68 -0.77 -12.91
N LYS A 20 17.26 0.30 -13.41
CA LYS A 20 18.35 1.03 -12.76
C LYS A 20 17.93 2.45 -12.39
N ALA A 21 18.49 2.96 -11.30
CA ALA A 21 18.45 4.36 -10.99
C ALA A 21 19.77 5.02 -11.42
N LYS A 22 19.70 6.17 -12.07
CA LYS A 22 20.87 6.98 -12.39
C LYS A 22 21.59 7.41 -11.13
N ILE A 23 20.82 7.94 -10.16
CA ILE A 23 21.30 8.29 -8.82
C ILE A 23 20.35 7.69 -7.79
N PHE A 24 20.90 7.05 -6.78
CA PHE A 24 20.16 6.56 -5.62
C PHE A 24 20.82 7.09 -4.35
N ALA A 25 20.02 7.71 -3.47
CA ALA A 25 20.49 8.19 -2.19
C ALA A 25 19.61 7.68 -1.04
N GLU A 26 20.26 7.10 -0.04
CA GLU A 26 19.63 6.66 1.20
C GLU A 26 20.07 7.57 2.33
N TYR A 27 19.12 8.12 3.09
CA TYR A 27 19.37 9.07 4.17
C TYR A 27 18.89 8.51 5.53
N GLU A 28 19.62 8.85 6.60
CA GLU A 28 19.40 8.38 7.96
C GLU A 28 18.92 9.49 8.91
N SER A 29 18.81 10.74 8.41
CA SER A 29 18.30 11.88 9.19
C SER A 29 17.61 12.91 8.31
N VAL A 30 16.80 13.76 8.94
CA VAL A 30 16.16 14.90 8.27
C VAL A 30 17.22 15.90 7.75
N GLU A 31 18.35 16.05 8.44
CA GLU A 31 19.45 16.91 8.03
C GLU A 31 20.12 16.40 6.76
N GLU A 32 20.33 15.10 6.65
CA GLU A 32 20.84 14.48 5.43
C GLU A 32 19.85 14.65 4.27
N LEU A 33 18.55 14.42 4.51
CA LEU A 33 17.51 14.69 3.51
C LEU A 33 17.56 16.12 3.01
N ARG A 34 17.62 17.11 3.92
CA ARG A 34 17.76 18.54 3.55
C ARG A 34 19.00 18.81 2.73
N GLY A 35 20.12 18.15 3.07
CA GLY A 35 21.37 18.22 2.30
C GLY A 35 21.19 17.73 0.86
N LEU A 36 20.58 16.56 0.70
CA LEU A 36 20.26 15.96 -0.61
C LEU A 36 19.33 16.86 -1.43
N LEU A 37 18.26 17.40 -0.84
CA LEU A 37 17.34 18.30 -1.54
C LEU A 37 18.04 19.56 -2.05
N ARG A 38 18.91 20.19 -1.25
CA ARG A 38 19.70 21.36 -1.68
C ARG A 38 20.64 21.06 -2.84
N SER A 39 21.24 19.87 -2.87
CA SER A 39 22.15 19.47 -3.96
C SER A 39 21.44 19.02 -5.24
N SER A 40 20.12 18.81 -5.17
CA SER A 40 19.32 18.18 -6.23
C SER A 40 18.37 19.15 -6.94
N VAL A 41 18.53 20.45 -6.78
CA VAL A 41 17.57 21.52 -7.19
C VAL A 41 17.11 21.44 -8.65
N ASN A 42 17.91 20.89 -9.55
CA ASN A 42 17.60 20.80 -10.99
C ASN A 42 17.32 19.36 -11.45
N ASN A 43 17.16 18.43 -10.53
CA ASN A 43 16.93 17.03 -10.86
C ASN A 43 15.49 16.62 -10.53
N GLU A 44 14.94 15.70 -11.31
CA GLU A 44 13.71 15.02 -10.94
C GLU A 44 13.97 14.10 -9.75
N ILE A 45 13.17 14.24 -8.70
CA ILE A 45 13.30 13.46 -7.47
C ILE A 45 12.09 12.55 -7.32
N LEU A 46 12.36 11.27 -7.14
CA LEU A 46 11.37 10.27 -6.72
C LEU A 46 11.73 9.75 -5.33
N HIS A 47 10.88 9.98 -4.35
CA HIS A 47 11.02 9.35 -3.04
C HIS A 47 10.23 8.03 -3.02
N ILE A 48 10.89 6.93 -2.67
CA ILE A 48 10.28 5.61 -2.57
C ILE A 48 10.41 5.06 -1.15
N GLY A 49 9.50 4.15 -0.77
CA GLY A 49 9.72 3.22 0.33
C GLY A 49 10.26 1.90 -0.22
N SER A 50 9.82 0.78 0.31
CA SER A 50 10.23 -0.58 -0.13
C SER A 50 9.76 -0.96 -1.55
N GLY A 51 9.14 -0.05 -2.30
CA GLY A 51 8.68 -0.28 -3.67
C GLY A 51 7.52 -1.27 -3.81
N SER A 52 6.77 -1.50 -2.74
CA SER A 52 5.67 -2.49 -2.70
C SER A 52 4.40 -2.10 -3.45
N ASN A 53 4.37 -0.90 -4.05
CA ASN A 53 3.26 -0.43 -4.89
C ASN A 53 3.76 0.32 -6.13
N LEU A 54 4.94 -0.06 -6.64
CA LEU A 54 5.57 0.54 -7.81
C LEU A 54 5.80 -0.50 -8.90
N LEU A 55 5.68 -0.06 -10.16
CA LEU A 55 6.12 -0.78 -11.35
C LEU A 55 7.06 0.13 -12.14
N PHE A 56 8.36 -0.16 -12.12
CA PHE A 56 9.32 0.52 -12.97
C PHE A 56 9.14 0.04 -14.42
N THR A 57 8.90 0.99 -15.33
CA THR A 57 8.68 0.69 -16.76
C THR A 57 9.97 0.77 -17.59
N GLY A 58 11.03 1.31 -16.99
CA GLY A 58 12.38 1.43 -17.53
C GLY A 58 13.35 1.90 -16.45
N ASP A 59 14.57 2.24 -16.86
CA ASP A 59 15.56 2.87 -16.00
C ASP A 59 15.11 4.28 -15.63
N TYR A 60 15.36 4.70 -14.39
CA TYR A 60 14.99 6.02 -13.88
C TYR A 60 16.15 7.01 -14.03
N ASP A 61 15.99 8.06 -14.83
CA ASP A 61 17.04 9.04 -15.15
C ASP A 61 17.19 10.18 -14.14
N GLY A 62 16.39 10.17 -13.07
CA GLY A 62 16.44 11.14 -11.97
C GLY A 62 17.19 10.63 -10.73
N ILE A 63 16.83 11.22 -9.60
CA ILE A 63 17.33 10.84 -8.28
C ILE A 63 16.24 10.09 -7.53
N ILE A 64 16.55 8.87 -7.10
CA ILE A 64 15.71 8.13 -6.17
C ILE A 64 16.21 8.38 -4.75
N LEU A 65 15.31 8.83 -3.88
CA LEU A 65 15.55 8.97 -2.44
C LEU A 65 14.84 7.85 -1.69
N HIS A 66 15.51 7.25 -0.72
CA HIS A 66 14.98 6.25 0.18
C HIS A 66 15.31 6.60 1.64
N SER A 67 14.36 6.39 2.55
CA SER A 67 14.56 6.67 3.97
C SER A 67 15.12 5.45 4.70
N ALA A 68 16.28 5.59 5.32
CA ALA A 68 16.81 4.64 6.30
C ALA A 68 16.53 5.07 7.76
N MET A 69 15.71 6.08 7.97
CA MET A 69 15.26 6.52 9.30
C MET A 69 14.31 5.48 9.89
N ARG A 70 14.64 4.87 11.05
CA ARG A 70 13.91 3.71 11.59
C ARG A 70 13.60 3.79 13.08
N SER A 71 13.62 4.99 13.67
CA SER A 71 13.26 5.15 15.09
C SER A 71 11.75 5.07 15.31
N VAL A 72 11.38 4.52 16.46
CA VAL A 72 10.01 4.49 16.99
C VAL A 72 10.07 4.99 18.43
N ARG A 73 9.23 5.95 18.79
CA ARG A 73 9.19 6.51 20.14
C ARG A 73 7.79 6.87 20.59
N VAL A 74 7.51 6.74 21.88
CA VAL A 74 6.31 7.27 22.51
C VAL A 74 6.50 8.78 22.71
N LEU A 75 5.56 9.59 22.22
CA LEU A 75 5.58 11.04 22.43
C LEU A 75 4.93 11.40 23.77
N HIS A 76 3.75 10.87 24.01
CA HIS A 76 2.98 11.04 25.23
C HIS A 76 1.88 9.98 25.31
N GLU A 77 1.22 9.93 26.45
CA GLU A 77 0.10 9.04 26.74
C GLU A 77 -0.99 9.80 27.50
N ASP A 78 -2.24 9.42 27.30
CA ASP A 78 -3.38 9.80 28.15
C ASP A 78 -4.00 8.56 28.83
N ALA A 79 -5.18 8.68 29.39
CA ALA A 79 -5.83 7.56 30.09
C ALA A 79 -6.21 6.41 29.15
N GLU A 80 -6.56 6.70 27.88
CA GLU A 80 -7.10 5.73 26.92
C GLU A 80 -6.14 5.43 25.77
N HIS A 81 -5.23 6.35 25.45
CA HIS A 81 -4.39 6.28 24.24
C HIS A 81 -2.91 6.41 24.55
N VAL A 82 -2.11 5.89 23.61
CA VAL A 82 -0.69 6.18 23.47
C VAL A 82 -0.41 6.77 22.09
N PHE A 83 0.42 7.82 22.05
CA PHE A 83 0.82 8.49 20.81
C PHE A 83 2.24 8.09 20.45
N VAL A 84 2.37 7.33 19.37
CA VAL A 84 3.63 6.74 18.92
C VAL A 84 4.06 7.40 17.62
N GLU A 85 5.23 8.01 17.62
CA GLU A 85 5.88 8.52 16.41
C GLU A 85 6.78 7.42 15.82
N ALA A 86 6.62 7.15 14.54
CA ALA A 86 7.49 6.28 13.78
C ALA A 86 8.08 7.03 12.59
N GLU A 87 9.37 6.83 12.36
CA GLU A 87 10.07 7.39 11.20
C GLU A 87 9.67 6.68 9.91
N SER A 88 9.80 7.40 8.77
CA SER A 88 9.24 6.98 7.48
C SER A 88 9.77 5.67 6.91
N GLY A 89 11.03 5.29 7.23
CA GLY A 89 11.65 4.06 6.77
C GLY A 89 11.37 2.84 7.68
N VAL A 90 10.60 2.99 8.76
CA VAL A 90 10.19 1.87 9.59
C VAL A 90 9.30 0.92 8.78
N VAL A 91 9.60 -0.38 8.78
CA VAL A 91 8.76 -1.39 8.14
C VAL A 91 7.44 -1.52 8.89
N MET A 92 6.32 -1.40 8.18
CA MET A 92 4.98 -1.38 8.78
C MET A 92 4.70 -2.60 9.66
N ASP A 93 5.01 -3.81 9.17
CA ASP A 93 4.71 -5.03 9.95
C ASP A 93 5.60 -5.18 11.18
N GLU A 94 6.84 -4.68 11.15
CA GLU A 94 7.72 -4.61 12.32
C GLU A 94 7.16 -3.64 13.38
N LEU A 95 6.68 -2.46 12.94
CA LEU A 95 5.99 -1.53 13.83
C LEU A 95 4.78 -2.19 14.47
N ILE A 96 3.90 -2.83 13.69
CA ILE A 96 2.69 -3.48 14.21
C ILE A 96 3.05 -4.58 15.19
N ALA A 97 4.06 -5.40 14.90
CA ALA A 97 4.55 -6.43 15.82
C ALA A 97 5.05 -5.84 17.13
N TYR A 98 5.78 -4.73 17.07
CA TYR A 98 6.23 -3.99 18.26
C TYR A 98 5.05 -3.48 19.08
N LEU A 99 4.06 -2.82 18.44
CA LEU A 99 2.88 -2.27 19.10
C LEU A 99 2.03 -3.36 19.79
N CYS A 100 1.87 -4.51 19.12
CA CYS A 100 1.18 -5.66 19.71
C CYS A 100 1.90 -6.19 20.97
N LYS A 101 3.23 -6.21 20.98
CA LYS A 101 4.02 -6.58 22.18
C LYS A 101 3.84 -5.61 23.35
N GLN A 102 3.57 -4.34 23.06
CA GLN A 102 3.28 -3.32 24.07
C GLN A 102 1.79 -3.33 24.51
N ALA A 103 0.97 -4.23 23.96
CA ALA A 103 -0.48 -4.26 24.13
C ALA A 103 -1.21 -2.98 23.68
N TRP A 104 -0.68 -2.28 22.68
CA TRP A 104 -1.30 -1.10 22.06
C TRP A 104 -2.04 -1.51 20.79
N SER A 105 -3.37 -1.29 20.81
CA SER A 105 -4.31 -1.81 19.82
C SER A 105 -4.70 -0.77 18.78
N GLY A 106 -5.03 -1.27 17.58
CA GLY A 106 -5.61 -0.51 16.47
C GLY A 106 -5.01 -0.85 15.12
N MET A 107 -3.74 -1.27 15.07
CA MET A 107 -3.05 -1.57 13.80
C MET A 107 -3.00 -3.06 13.45
N GLU A 108 -3.45 -3.95 14.29
CA GLU A 108 -3.33 -5.41 14.14
C GLU A 108 -3.93 -5.94 12.83
N ASN A 109 -5.01 -5.32 12.33
CA ASN A 109 -5.63 -5.68 11.04
C ASN A 109 -4.77 -5.31 9.84
N LEU A 110 -3.78 -4.42 9.99
CA LEU A 110 -2.85 -4.02 8.95
C LEU A 110 -1.58 -4.90 8.91
N SER A 111 -1.56 -5.98 9.68
CA SER A 111 -0.41 -6.90 9.77
C SER A 111 -0.05 -7.52 8.44
N TYR A 112 1.24 -7.78 8.25
CA TYR A 112 1.79 -8.46 7.08
C TYR A 112 1.53 -7.72 5.75
N ILE A 113 1.33 -6.38 5.80
CA ILE A 113 1.29 -5.55 4.59
C ILE A 113 2.72 -5.11 4.29
N PRO A 114 3.27 -5.43 3.11
CA PRO A 114 4.59 -4.95 2.71
C PRO A 114 4.59 -3.43 2.60
N GLY A 115 5.67 -2.80 3.01
CA GLY A 115 5.84 -1.36 2.88
C GLY A 115 6.35 -0.70 4.16
N GLU A 116 6.54 0.60 4.07
CA GLU A 116 7.11 1.43 5.13
C GLU A 116 6.10 2.48 5.61
N VAL A 117 6.33 2.96 6.82
CA VAL A 117 5.47 3.94 7.52
C VAL A 117 5.19 5.17 6.66
N GLY A 118 6.20 5.78 6.03
CA GLY A 118 5.99 6.96 5.19
C GLY A 118 5.05 6.69 4.01
N ALA A 119 5.24 5.57 3.32
CA ALA A 119 4.40 5.16 2.20
C ALA A 119 2.97 4.83 2.64
N SER A 120 2.77 4.31 3.86
CA SER A 120 1.45 3.98 4.40
C SER A 120 0.54 5.21 4.50
N ALA A 121 1.10 6.36 4.88
CA ALA A 121 0.36 7.62 4.94
C ALA A 121 0.09 8.21 3.55
N VAL A 122 1.02 8.08 2.59
CA VAL A 122 0.78 8.55 1.21
C VAL A 122 -0.45 7.87 0.60
N GLN A 123 -0.58 6.56 0.80
CA GLN A 123 -1.60 5.74 0.15
C GLN A 123 -2.84 5.51 1.01
N ASN A 124 -2.85 5.95 2.27
CA ASN A 124 -3.86 5.56 3.24
C ASN A 124 -4.05 4.02 3.18
N VAL A 125 -2.96 3.30 3.48
CA VAL A 125 -2.98 1.83 3.41
C VAL A 125 -4.10 1.28 4.29
N GLY A 126 -4.78 0.24 3.81
CA GLY A 126 -5.89 -0.33 4.56
C GLY A 126 -6.17 -1.77 4.17
N ALA A 127 -6.54 -2.57 5.16
CA ALA A 127 -6.94 -3.96 5.01
C ALA A 127 -7.84 -4.39 6.17
N TYR A 128 -8.67 -5.40 5.94
CA TYR A 128 -9.47 -6.08 6.96
C TYR A 128 -10.30 -5.13 7.84
N GLY A 129 -10.88 -4.08 7.23
CA GLY A 129 -11.78 -3.14 7.91
C GLY A 129 -11.10 -1.97 8.62
N VAL A 130 -9.77 -1.86 8.56
CA VAL A 130 -8.98 -0.76 9.14
C VAL A 130 -8.19 -0.05 8.05
N GLU A 131 -8.11 1.26 8.10
CA GLU A 131 -7.26 2.10 7.26
C GLU A 131 -6.27 2.90 8.12
N ALA A 132 -5.11 3.25 7.57
CA ALA A 132 -4.08 4.02 8.29
C ALA A 132 -4.62 5.35 8.83
N LYS A 133 -5.53 6.01 8.10
CA LYS A 133 -6.19 7.26 8.52
C LYS A 133 -6.93 7.14 9.85
N ASP A 134 -7.43 5.94 10.21
CA ASP A 134 -8.20 5.73 11.42
C ASP A 134 -7.33 5.88 12.68
N LEU A 135 -6.01 5.79 12.49
CA LEU A 135 -4.99 5.76 13.54
C LEU A 135 -3.98 6.91 13.44
N ILE A 136 -3.79 7.50 12.24
CA ILE A 136 -2.87 8.61 12.05
C ILE A 136 -3.42 9.86 12.76
N GLU A 137 -2.64 10.39 13.69
CA GLU A 137 -2.91 11.67 14.36
C GLU A 137 -2.35 12.84 13.55
N GLN A 138 -1.10 12.71 13.11
CA GLN A 138 -0.41 13.71 12.30
C GLN A 138 0.70 13.10 11.44
N VAL A 139 1.08 13.83 10.40
CA VAL A 139 2.18 13.50 9.49
C VAL A 139 3.17 14.66 9.47
N ARG A 140 4.47 14.37 9.65
CA ARG A 140 5.55 15.36 9.51
C ARG A 140 6.24 15.14 8.18
N ALA A 141 6.42 16.20 7.42
CA ALA A 141 7.02 16.13 6.09
C ALA A 141 7.92 17.34 5.82
N ILE A 142 8.89 17.15 4.94
CA ILE A 142 9.81 18.18 4.47
C ILE A 142 9.37 18.67 3.10
N ASP A 143 9.20 19.96 2.96
CA ASP A 143 8.96 20.62 1.67
C ASP A 143 10.19 20.47 0.78
N VAL A 144 10.02 19.90 -0.40
CA VAL A 144 11.12 19.56 -1.32
C VAL A 144 11.87 20.81 -1.81
N MET A 145 11.16 21.92 -2.00
CA MET A 145 11.74 23.16 -2.54
C MET A 145 12.45 23.98 -1.48
N THR A 146 11.88 24.07 -0.27
CA THR A 146 12.39 24.96 0.77
C THR A 146 13.22 24.25 1.84
N GLY A 147 13.06 22.92 1.97
CA GLY A 147 13.64 22.14 3.06
C GLY A 147 12.96 22.37 4.42
N ASN A 148 11.88 23.17 4.47
CA ASN A 148 11.16 23.45 5.70
C ASN A 148 10.28 22.25 6.10
N GLU A 149 10.19 22.01 7.40
CA GLU A 149 9.27 21.03 7.94
C GLU A 149 7.85 21.61 8.01
N ARG A 150 6.88 20.77 7.66
CA ARG A 150 5.46 21.01 7.90
C ARG A 150 4.83 19.80 8.60
N ILE A 151 3.97 20.09 9.57
CA ILE A 151 3.14 19.12 10.24
C ILE A 151 1.74 19.23 9.65
N PHE A 152 1.19 18.10 9.24
CA PHE A 152 -0.17 17.95 8.75
C PHE A 152 -0.98 17.19 9.78
N THR A 153 -2.09 17.75 10.22
CA THR A 153 -3.10 17.01 10.99
C THR A 153 -3.76 15.94 10.12
N ASN A 154 -4.43 14.97 10.74
CA ASN A 154 -5.20 13.97 10.02
C ASN A 154 -6.17 14.61 9.00
N ALA A 155 -6.91 15.64 9.41
CA ALA A 155 -7.86 16.35 8.55
C ALA A 155 -7.19 17.02 7.34
N GLU A 156 -6.01 17.62 7.51
CA GLU A 156 -5.24 18.24 6.42
C GLU A 156 -4.71 17.20 5.43
N CYS A 157 -4.49 15.96 5.85
CA CYS A 157 -4.07 14.88 4.97
C CYS A 157 -5.15 14.47 3.96
N ARG A 158 -6.42 14.84 4.16
CA ARG A 158 -7.57 14.55 3.27
C ARG A 158 -7.60 13.10 2.81
N PHE A 159 -7.45 12.20 3.75
CA PHE A 159 -7.46 10.77 3.46
C PHE A 159 -8.79 10.30 2.88
N ALA A 160 -8.70 9.49 1.83
CA ALA A 160 -9.81 8.78 1.23
C ALA A 160 -9.41 7.34 0.90
N TYR A 161 -10.30 6.55 0.29
CA TYR A 161 -10.00 5.17 -0.11
C TYR A 161 -8.79 5.11 -1.07
N ARG A 162 -7.68 4.57 -0.60
CA ARG A 162 -6.40 4.51 -1.34
C ARG A 162 -5.89 5.87 -1.80
N ASP A 163 -6.14 6.92 -1.00
CA ASP A 163 -5.86 8.28 -1.38
C ASP A 163 -5.49 9.18 -0.21
N SER A 164 -4.71 10.24 -0.49
CA SER A 164 -4.36 11.33 0.41
C SER A 164 -3.95 12.57 -0.38
N ILE A 165 -3.80 13.70 0.31
CA ILE A 165 -3.27 14.93 -0.30
C ILE A 165 -1.87 14.73 -0.91
N PHE A 166 -1.06 13.83 -0.32
CA PHE A 166 0.31 13.53 -0.79
C PHE A 166 0.33 12.74 -2.12
N LYS A 167 -0.76 12.11 -2.47
CA LYS A 167 -0.93 11.39 -3.74
C LYS A 167 -1.47 12.27 -4.86
N ASN A 168 -2.07 13.40 -4.51
CA ASN A 168 -2.73 14.34 -5.43
C ASN A 168 -2.04 15.71 -5.43
N GLU A 169 -2.64 16.67 -4.73
CA GLU A 169 -2.30 18.09 -4.73
C GLU A 169 -0.86 18.37 -4.30
N LEU A 170 -0.35 17.58 -3.35
CA LEU A 170 1.01 17.68 -2.82
C LEU A 170 1.97 16.61 -3.34
N LYS A 171 1.60 15.87 -4.37
CA LYS A 171 2.46 14.83 -4.97
C LYS A 171 3.79 15.46 -5.41
N GLY A 172 4.90 14.88 -4.93
CA GLY A 172 6.26 15.34 -5.22
C GLY A 172 6.68 16.66 -4.54
N LYS A 173 5.77 17.31 -3.78
CA LYS A 173 6.09 18.57 -3.09
C LYS A 173 6.60 18.37 -1.66
N TYR A 174 6.25 17.25 -1.04
CA TYR A 174 6.63 16.90 0.32
C TYR A 174 7.15 15.48 0.41
N ILE A 175 8.16 15.28 1.25
CA ILE A 175 8.69 13.96 1.64
C ILE A 175 8.31 13.73 3.09
N ILE A 176 7.51 12.70 3.35
CA ILE A 176 7.10 12.31 4.69
C ILE A 176 8.32 11.74 5.43
N THR A 177 8.57 12.25 6.62
CA THR A 177 9.68 11.82 7.49
C THR A 177 9.22 11.08 8.72
N HIS A 178 8.06 11.44 9.28
CA HIS A 178 7.49 10.78 10.47
C HIS A 178 5.97 10.71 10.36
N VAL A 179 5.41 9.69 10.97
CA VAL A 179 3.95 9.55 11.19
C VAL A 179 3.70 9.31 12.66
N VAL A 180 2.75 10.04 13.23
CA VAL A 180 2.31 9.85 14.60
C VAL A 180 0.99 9.10 14.58
N TYR A 181 0.94 7.99 15.30
CA TYR A 181 -0.23 7.14 15.45
C TYR A 181 -0.83 7.31 16.85
N ARG A 182 -2.15 7.41 16.92
CA ARG A 182 -2.92 7.34 18.16
C ARG A 182 -3.46 5.93 18.30
N LEU A 183 -3.00 5.20 19.31
CA LEU A 183 -3.32 3.80 19.55
C LEU A 183 -4.09 3.65 20.85
N ASN A 184 -4.95 2.63 20.95
CA ASN A 184 -5.73 2.36 22.16
C ASN A 184 -4.92 1.53 23.15
N LYS A 185 -5.00 1.88 24.44
CA LYS A 185 -4.47 1.07 25.55
C LYS A 185 -5.37 -0.13 25.90
N SER A 186 -6.64 -0.07 25.50
CA SER A 186 -7.58 -1.19 25.61
C SER A 186 -7.77 -1.85 24.24
N PHE A 187 -7.78 -3.17 24.21
CA PHE A 187 -8.01 -3.92 22.98
C PHE A 187 -9.45 -3.74 22.49
N ARG A 188 -9.61 -3.24 21.26
CA ARG A 188 -10.89 -3.01 20.57
C ARG A 188 -10.82 -3.65 19.18
N PRO A 189 -11.07 -4.98 19.07
CA PRO A 189 -10.89 -5.68 17.81
C PRO A 189 -11.90 -5.27 16.75
N VAL A 190 -11.43 -5.15 15.50
CA VAL A 190 -12.27 -5.00 14.31
C VAL A 190 -12.38 -6.37 13.65
N LEU A 191 -13.54 -7.04 13.81
CA LEU A 191 -13.78 -8.42 13.37
C LEU A 191 -14.79 -8.52 12.22
N SER A 192 -15.34 -7.40 11.75
CA SER A 192 -16.44 -7.36 10.76
C SER A 192 -16.02 -7.79 9.36
N TYR A 193 -14.74 -7.90 9.06
CA TYR A 193 -14.27 -8.34 7.75
C TYR A 193 -14.43 -9.85 7.59
N ALA A 194 -15.03 -10.28 6.46
CA ALA A 194 -15.32 -11.68 6.18
C ALA A 194 -14.06 -12.56 6.24
N GLY A 195 -14.18 -13.70 6.95
CA GLY A 195 -13.13 -14.71 7.09
C GLY A 195 -12.24 -14.54 8.32
N ILE A 196 -12.30 -13.42 9.06
CA ILE A 196 -11.49 -13.25 10.30
C ILE A 196 -12.00 -14.23 11.37
N MET A 197 -13.30 -14.23 11.64
CA MET A 197 -13.90 -15.11 12.64
C MET A 197 -13.78 -16.58 12.26
N GLU A 198 -13.87 -16.91 10.96
CA GLU A 198 -13.67 -18.26 10.45
C GLU A 198 -12.22 -18.73 10.67
N GLU A 199 -11.23 -17.86 10.44
CA GLU A 199 -9.82 -18.17 10.66
C GLU A 199 -9.45 -18.30 12.13
N LEU A 200 -10.07 -17.50 13.01
CA LEU A 200 -9.91 -17.59 14.48
C LEU A 200 -10.51 -18.87 15.03
N GLY A 201 -11.64 -19.34 14.46
CA GLY A 201 -12.33 -20.52 14.99
C GLY A 201 -12.69 -20.38 16.47
N ASP A 202 -12.21 -21.31 17.30
CA ASP A 202 -12.45 -21.35 18.75
C ASP A 202 -11.31 -20.63 19.55
N GLU A 203 -10.35 -19.97 18.87
CA GLU A 203 -9.29 -19.23 19.56
C GLU A 203 -9.87 -18.03 20.32
N GLU A 204 -9.37 -17.77 21.53
CA GLU A 204 -9.69 -16.53 22.25
C GLU A 204 -9.25 -15.32 21.46
N VAL A 205 -10.14 -14.32 21.30
CA VAL A 205 -9.85 -13.11 20.53
C VAL A 205 -9.00 -12.17 21.38
N THR A 206 -7.72 -12.19 21.15
CA THR A 206 -6.71 -11.29 21.73
C THR A 206 -6.03 -10.50 20.63
N LEU A 207 -5.27 -9.46 21.00
CA LEU A 207 -4.45 -8.70 20.06
C LEU A 207 -3.48 -9.59 19.27
N HIS A 208 -2.90 -10.57 19.95
CA HIS A 208 -1.95 -11.51 19.34
C HIS A 208 -2.65 -12.49 18.40
N THR A 209 -3.72 -13.17 18.84
CA THR A 209 -4.43 -14.15 18.01
C THR A 209 -5.09 -13.52 16.80
N LEU A 210 -5.60 -12.28 16.93
CA LEU A 210 -6.12 -11.53 15.78
C LEU A 210 -5.01 -11.23 14.76
N ARG A 211 -3.83 -10.71 15.21
CA ARG A 211 -2.69 -10.49 14.33
C ARG A 211 -2.29 -11.77 13.58
N GLU A 212 -2.15 -12.89 14.30
CA GLU A 212 -1.78 -14.18 13.70
C GLU A 212 -2.83 -14.69 12.70
N ALA A 213 -4.13 -14.53 13.00
CA ALA A 213 -5.19 -14.88 12.08
C ALA A 213 -5.11 -14.04 10.77
N ILE A 214 -4.87 -12.73 10.89
CA ILE A 214 -4.66 -11.87 9.70
C ILE A 214 -3.47 -12.35 8.88
N ILE A 215 -2.34 -12.67 9.51
CA ILE A 215 -1.15 -13.20 8.82
C ILE A 215 -1.48 -14.51 8.12
N ARG A 216 -2.17 -15.45 8.77
CA ARG A 216 -2.58 -16.72 8.17
C ARG A 216 -3.50 -16.52 6.95
N ILE A 217 -4.50 -15.64 7.05
CA ILE A 217 -5.40 -15.29 5.93
C ILE A 217 -4.59 -14.74 4.75
N ARG A 218 -3.64 -13.84 5.03
CA ARG A 218 -2.82 -13.23 3.97
C ARG A 218 -1.92 -14.25 3.29
N LYS A 219 -1.21 -15.09 4.04
CA LYS A 219 -0.35 -16.16 3.48
C LYS A 219 -1.11 -17.16 2.63
N LYS A 220 -2.38 -17.48 2.99
CA LYS A 220 -3.22 -18.36 2.17
C LYS A 220 -3.58 -17.74 0.81
N LYS A 221 -3.76 -16.42 0.75
CA LYS A 221 -4.31 -15.71 -0.42
C LYS A 221 -3.29 -14.99 -1.27
N LEU A 222 -2.20 -14.52 -0.68
CA LEU A 222 -1.21 -13.67 -1.35
C LEU A 222 0.06 -14.47 -1.66
N PRO A 223 0.77 -14.13 -2.75
CA PRO A 223 2.09 -14.68 -3.00
C PRO A 223 3.08 -14.14 -1.95
N GLU A 224 4.02 -14.98 -1.54
CA GLU A 224 5.20 -14.49 -0.83
C GLU A 224 6.06 -13.68 -1.83
N VAL A 225 6.37 -12.44 -1.47
CA VAL A 225 7.07 -11.51 -2.37
C VAL A 225 8.44 -12.05 -2.80
N ASP A 226 9.12 -12.76 -1.91
CA ASP A 226 10.44 -13.36 -2.20
C ASP A 226 10.36 -14.52 -3.22
N GLU A 227 9.18 -15.14 -3.39
CA GLU A 227 8.97 -16.25 -4.32
C GLU A 227 8.40 -15.77 -5.66
N LEU A 228 7.41 -14.87 -5.60
CA LEU A 228 6.72 -14.34 -6.77
C LEU A 228 6.60 -12.81 -6.66
N GLY A 229 7.31 -12.09 -7.51
CA GLY A 229 7.29 -10.63 -7.51
C GLY A 229 5.86 -10.09 -7.74
N SER A 230 5.41 -9.17 -6.89
CA SER A 230 4.12 -8.49 -7.05
C SER A 230 4.11 -7.16 -6.30
N ALA A 231 3.12 -6.31 -6.57
CA ALA A 231 2.88 -5.07 -5.83
C ALA A 231 1.55 -5.12 -5.06
N GLY A 232 1.19 -6.29 -4.53
CA GLY A 232 -0.09 -6.51 -3.87
C GLY A 232 -1.28 -6.43 -4.83
N SER A 233 -2.38 -5.84 -4.38
CA SER A 233 -3.56 -5.62 -5.23
C SER A 233 -3.23 -4.68 -6.38
N PHE A 234 -3.35 -5.17 -7.61
CA PHE A 234 -2.99 -4.37 -8.78
C PHE A 234 -4.08 -3.36 -9.17
N PHE A 235 -5.35 -3.70 -8.93
CA PHE A 235 -6.50 -2.87 -9.30
C PHE A 235 -7.26 -2.37 -8.09
N LYS A 236 -7.85 -1.17 -8.20
CA LYS A 236 -8.83 -0.65 -7.25
C LYS A 236 -10.17 -1.33 -7.42
N ASN A 237 -10.89 -1.54 -6.32
CA ASN A 237 -12.28 -1.95 -6.38
C ASN A 237 -13.13 -0.80 -6.92
N PRO A 238 -13.88 -0.97 -8.02
CA PRO A 238 -14.72 0.08 -8.58
C PRO A 238 -15.93 0.35 -7.69
N VAL A 239 -16.36 1.62 -7.67
CA VAL A 239 -17.64 2.04 -7.12
C VAL A 239 -18.56 2.36 -8.30
N VAL A 240 -19.71 1.72 -8.34
CA VAL A 240 -20.71 1.87 -9.40
C VAL A 240 -22.03 2.42 -8.85
N SER A 241 -22.92 2.94 -9.71
CA SER A 241 -24.26 3.32 -9.26
C SER A 241 -25.09 2.08 -8.90
N HIS A 242 -26.09 2.24 -8.02
CA HIS A 242 -27.03 1.16 -7.68
C HIS A 242 -27.66 0.53 -8.92
N LYS A 243 -28.02 1.34 -9.91
CA LYS A 243 -28.58 0.86 -11.17
C LYS A 243 -27.64 -0.10 -11.93
N VAL A 244 -26.34 0.20 -11.98
CA VAL A 244 -25.35 -0.67 -12.63
C VAL A 244 -25.19 -1.97 -11.83
N TYR A 245 -25.16 -1.89 -10.50
CA TYR A 245 -25.10 -3.06 -9.66
C TYR A 245 -26.32 -3.98 -9.84
N GLU A 246 -27.54 -3.43 -9.83
CA GLU A 246 -28.79 -4.18 -10.05
C GLU A 246 -28.78 -4.93 -11.38
N GLN A 247 -28.35 -4.27 -12.47
CA GLN A 247 -28.22 -4.91 -13.80
C GLN A 247 -27.25 -6.09 -13.81
N ILE A 248 -26.21 -6.05 -12.98
CA ILE A 248 -25.26 -7.17 -12.82
C ILE A 248 -25.89 -8.26 -11.95
N ALA A 249 -26.53 -7.89 -10.85
CA ALA A 249 -27.19 -8.82 -9.94
C ALA A 249 -28.32 -9.63 -10.59
N GLU A 250 -28.99 -9.08 -11.62
CA GLU A 250 -29.98 -9.81 -12.43
C GLU A 250 -29.37 -10.98 -13.25
N ARG A 251 -28.06 -10.92 -13.53
CA ARG A 251 -27.37 -11.91 -14.39
C ARG A 251 -26.54 -12.93 -13.62
N TYR A 252 -26.31 -12.70 -12.34
CA TYR A 252 -25.44 -13.54 -11.49
C TYR A 252 -26.12 -13.81 -10.16
N ASP A 253 -26.23 -15.06 -9.76
CA ASP A 253 -26.90 -15.49 -8.52
C ASP A 253 -26.33 -14.83 -7.26
N ARG A 254 -25.06 -14.47 -7.26
CA ARG A 254 -24.38 -13.84 -6.12
C ARG A 254 -23.28 -12.91 -6.57
N VAL A 255 -23.51 -11.61 -6.39
CA VAL A 255 -22.51 -10.56 -6.63
C VAL A 255 -22.02 -10.03 -5.29
N PRO A 256 -20.75 -10.25 -4.91
CA PRO A 256 -20.21 -9.66 -3.68
C PRO A 256 -20.16 -8.14 -3.83
N HIS A 257 -20.57 -7.42 -2.79
CA HIS A 257 -20.63 -5.97 -2.81
C HIS A 257 -20.57 -5.37 -1.42
N TYR A 258 -20.33 -4.07 -1.37
CA TYR A 258 -20.40 -3.23 -0.16
C TYR A 258 -21.14 -1.95 -0.51
N ASP A 259 -22.23 -1.68 0.21
CA ASP A 259 -22.98 -0.44 0.04
C ASP A 259 -22.19 0.75 0.60
N LEU A 260 -22.16 1.83 -0.15
CA LEU A 260 -21.56 3.10 0.21
C LEU A 260 -22.61 4.20 0.05
N PRO A 261 -22.44 5.36 0.74
CA PRO A 261 -23.37 6.49 0.58
C PRO A 261 -23.57 6.94 -0.88
N ASP A 262 -22.51 6.83 -1.69
CA ASP A 262 -22.48 7.33 -3.07
C ASP A 262 -22.54 6.21 -4.13
N GLY A 263 -22.87 4.96 -3.75
CA GLY A 263 -22.96 3.84 -4.69
C GLY A 263 -22.61 2.49 -4.10
N VAL A 264 -22.29 1.55 -4.95
CA VAL A 264 -21.98 0.16 -4.58
C VAL A 264 -20.55 -0.18 -5.00
N LYS A 265 -19.72 -0.58 -4.03
CA LYS A 265 -18.36 -1.05 -4.30
C LYS A 265 -18.38 -2.55 -4.62
N ILE A 266 -17.91 -2.92 -5.81
CA ILE A 266 -17.80 -4.32 -6.25
C ILE A 266 -16.33 -4.75 -6.17
N PRO A 267 -16.01 -5.92 -5.58
CA PRO A 267 -14.64 -6.45 -5.60
C PRO A 267 -14.13 -6.68 -7.03
N ALA A 268 -13.06 -5.99 -7.41
CA ALA A 268 -12.47 -6.16 -8.74
C ALA A 268 -11.99 -7.60 -8.96
N ALA A 269 -11.55 -8.29 -7.91
CA ALA A 269 -11.19 -9.71 -7.96
C ALA A 269 -12.32 -10.57 -8.54
N TRP A 270 -13.57 -10.34 -8.12
CA TRP A 270 -14.73 -11.05 -8.64
C TRP A 270 -14.97 -10.74 -10.13
N LEU A 271 -14.90 -9.47 -10.52
CA LEU A 271 -15.07 -9.07 -11.93
C LEU A 271 -14.02 -9.74 -12.83
N ILE A 272 -12.76 -9.74 -12.39
CA ILE A 272 -11.62 -10.35 -13.12
C ILE A 272 -11.78 -11.85 -13.21
N GLU A 273 -12.21 -12.52 -12.13
CA GLU A 273 -12.48 -13.95 -12.10
C GLU A 273 -13.65 -14.33 -13.05
N GLN A 274 -14.73 -13.56 -13.06
CA GLN A 274 -15.84 -13.75 -14.00
C GLN A 274 -15.42 -13.57 -15.48
N CYS A 275 -14.39 -12.80 -15.76
CA CYS A 275 -13.77 -12.67 -17.08
C CYS A 275 -12.83 -13.87 -17.39
N GLY A 276 -12.60 -14.77 -16.44
CA GLY A 276 -11.80 -15.98 -16.62
C GLY A 276 -10.29 -15.72 -16.65
N TRP A 277 -9.81 -14.65 -16.02
CA TRP A 277 -8.38 -14.30 -16.00
C TRP A 277 -7.57 -15.04 -14.95
N LYS A 278 -8.20 -15.61 -13.93
CA LYS A 278 -7.53 -16.33 -12.85
C LYS A 278 -6.58 -17.40 -13.37
N GLY A 279 -5.29 -17.31 -13.03
CA GLY A 279 -4.23 -18.21 -13.48
C GLY A 279 -3.72 -17.99 -14.90
N LYS A 280 -4.30 -17.05 -15.69
CA LYS A 280 -3.83 -16.78 -17.06
C LYS A 280 -2.51 -16.00 -17.06
N MET A 281 -1.68 -16.36 -18.03
CA MET A 281 -0.38 -15.74 -18.25
C MET A 281 -0.39 -14.83 -19.48
N HIS A 282 0.49 -13.82 -19.44
CA HIS A 282 0.88 -13.01 -20.60
C HIS A 282 2.38 -12.71 -20.50
N GLY A 283 3.18 -13.20 -21.47
CA GLY A 283 4.63 -13.17 -21.33
C GLY A 283 5.11 -13.83 -20.03
N GLY A 284 5.91 -13.10 -19.25
CA GLY A 284 6.35 -13.52 -17.91
C GLY A 284 5.43 -13.09 -16.78
N ALA A 285 4.29 -12.45 -17.07
CA ALA A 285 3.32 -12.02 -16.06
C ALA A 285 2.15 -12.99 -15.94
N GLN A 286 1.57 -13.12 -14.75
CA GLN A 286 0.39 -13.94 -14.50
C GLN A 286 -0.62 -13.21 -13.63
N CYS A 287 -1.92 -13.36 -13.95
CA CYS A 287 -3.00 -13.08 -13.02
C CYS A 287 -3.05 -14.18 -11.97
N TYR A 288 -2.73 -13.85 -10.71
CA TYR A 288 -2.46 -14.86 -9.69
C TYR A 288 -3.62 -15.80 -9.44
N GLU A 289 -3.32 -17.11 -9.38
CA GLU A 289 -4.34 -18.16 -9.32
C GLU A 289 -5.17 -18.19 -8.01
N LYS A 290 -4.60 -17.73 -6.87
CA LYS A 290 -5.31 -17.68 -5.59
C LYS A 290 -6.07 -16.38 -5.38
N GLN A 291 -5.60 -15.28 -6.02
CA GLN A 291 -6.20 -13.95 -5.89
C GLN A 291 -6.07 -13.16 -7.20
N PRO A 292 -7.11 -13.14 -8.06
CA PRO A 292 -7.02 -12.53 -9.39
C PRO A 292 -6.85 -10.99 -9.38
N LEU A 293 -6.95 -10.36 -8.21
CA LEU A 293 -6.61 -8.94 -8.03
C LEU A 293 -5.10 -8.67 -8.09
N ILE A 294 -4.28 -9.71 -8.03
CA ILE A 294 -2.82 -9.62 -7.99
C ILE A 294 -2.25 -10.06 -9.34
N LEU A 295 -1.37 -9.24 -9.88
CA LEU A 295 -0.52 -9.63 -10.98
C LEU A 295 0.86 -9.98 -10.44
N VAL A 296 1.42 -11.09 -10.91
CA VAL A 296 2.73 -11.59 -10.45
C VAL A 296 3.72 -11.68 -11.60
N ASN A 297 4.98 -11.43 -11.28
CA ASN A 297 6.13 -11.75 -12.09
C ASN A 297 6.55 -13.19 -11.78
N THR A 298 6.50 -14.06 -12.77
CA THR A 298 6.86 -15.49 -12.62
C THR A 298 8.38 -15.74 -12.71
N GLY A 299 9.20 -14.68 -12.60
CA GLY A 299 10.65 -14.73 -12.56
C GLY A 299 11.36 -14.12 -13.78
N ASN A 300 10.62 -13.85 -14.87
CA ASN A 300 11.18 -13.30 -16.11
C ASN A 300 10.29 -12.24 -16.77
N ALA A 301 9.29 -11.72 -16.07
CA ALA A 301 8.42 -10.69 -16.61
C ALA A 301 9.19 -9.37 -16.82
N LYS A 302 8.90 -8.73 -17.92
CA LYS A 302 9.20 -7.32 -18.15
C LYS A 302 8.02 -6.47 -17.73
N ALA A 303 8.25 -5.21 -17.41
CA ALA A 303 7.18 -4.27 -17.09
C ALA A 303 6.09 -4.26 -18.17
N LYS A 304 6.47 -4.35 -19.43
CA LYS A 304 5.56 -4.44 -20.58
C LYS A 304 4.59 -5.61 -20.47
N ASP A 305 5.04 -6.80 -20.05
CA ASP A 305 4.17 -7.98 -19.90
C ASP A 305 3.09 -7.74 -18.86
N ILE A 306 3.45 -7.07 -17.74
CA ILE A 306 2.53 -6.74 -16.65
C ILE A 306 1.50 -5.69 -17.11
N ILE A 307 1.95 -4.67 -17.86
CA ILE A 307 1.09 -3.61 -18.39
C ILE A 307 0.09 -4.18 -19.39
N GLU A 308 0.55 -4.95 -20.36
CA GLU A 308 -0.31 -5.56 -21.38
C GLU A 308 -1.32 -6.53 -20.77
N LEU A 309 -0.92 -7.32 -19.76
CA LEU A 309 -1.84 -8.17 -19.01
C LEU A 309 -2.90 -7.32 -18.27
N ALA A 310 -2.50 -6.23 -17.62
CA ALA A 310 -3.40 -5.34 -16.91
C ALA A 310 -4.42 -4.67 -17.86
N GLU A 311 -3.96 -4.20 -19.01
CA GLU A 311 -4.81 -3.59 -20.04
C GLU A 311 -5.83 -4.59 -20.61
N ALA A 312 -5.39 -5.81 -20.91
CA ALA A 312 -6.28 -6.88 -21.38
C ALA A 312 -7.35 -7.24 -20.35
N ILE A 313 -7.00 -7.26 -19.06
CA ILE A 313 -7.95 -7.47 -17.97
C ILE A 313 -8.95 -6.31 -17.89
N CYS A 314 -8.49 -5.06 -17.92
CA CYS A 314 -9.36 -3.88 -17.89
C CYS A 314 -10.34 -3.90 -19.07
N GLN A 315 -9.85 -4.19 -20.26
CA GLN A 315 -10.69 -4.29 -21.47
C GLN A 315 -11.75 -5.37 -21.33
N SER A 316 -11.40 -6.56 -20.84
CA SER A 316 -12.33 -7.69 -20.66
C SER A 316 -13.44 -7.35 -19.65
N VAL A 317 -13.09 -6.64 -18.55
CA VAL A 317 -14.05 -6.20 -17.55
C VAL A 317 -15.00 -5.15 -18.13
N MET A 318 -14.46 -4.19 -18.90
CA MET A 318 -15.27 -3.20 -19.61
C MET A 318 -16.24 -3.86 -20.60
N GLU A 319 -15.76 -4.78 -21.43
CA GLU A 319 -16.58 -5.47 -22.43
C GLU A 319 -17.70 -6.30 -21.79
N LYS A 320 -17.42 -6.98 -20.68
CA LYS A 320 -18.37 -7.89 -20.05
C LYS A 320 -19.37 -7.19 -19.13
N PHE A 321 -18.94 -6.16 -18.40
CA PHE A 321 -19.72 -5.53 -17.34
C PHE A 321 -20.03 -4.05 -17.58
N GLY A 322 -19.37 -3.40 -18.55
CA GLY A 322 -19.44 -1.94 -18.74
C GLY A 322 -18.79 -1.17 -17.58
N ILE A 323 -17.89 -1.79 -16.83
CA ILE A 323 -17.22 -1.22 -15.65
C ILE A 323 -15.78 -0.95 -15.98
N THR A 324 -15.30 0.26 -15.70
CA THR A 324 -13.88 0.60 -15.73
C THR A 324 -13.23 0.22 -14.39
N ILE A 325 -12.21 -0.62 -14.44
CA ILE A 325 -11.27 -0.80 -13.33
C ILE A 325 -9.95 -0.12 -13.65
N SER A 326 -9.26 0.36 -12.63
CA SER A 326 -7.99 1.09 -12.80
C SER A 326 -6.89 0.51 -11.93
N PRO A 327 -5.62 0.57 -12.37
CA PRO A 327 -4.49 0.20 -11.55
C PRO A 327 -4.43 1.03 -10.24
N GLU A 328 -4.06 0.36 -9.15
CA GLU A 328 -3.66 0.99 -7.88
C GLU A 328 -2.14 1.22 -7.87
N VAL A 329 -1.41 0.37 -8.58
CA VAL A 329 0.05 0.41 -8.72
C VAL A 329 0.49 1.64 -9.49
N ASN A 330 1.55 2.30 -9.02
CA ASN A 330 2.13 3.47 -9.68
C ASN A 330 3.18 3.03 -10.70
N TYR A 331 3.01 3.45 -11.95
CA TYR A 331 4.01 3.25 -13.00
C TYR A 331 5.07 4.34 -12.91
N ILE A 332 6.33 3.95 -12.93
CA ILE A 332 7.50 4.83 -12.85
C ILE A 332 8.26 4.72 -14.18
N ASN A 333 8.37 5.86 -14.86
CA ASN A 333 9.05 5.97 -16.16
C ASN A 333 10.43 6.61 -15.98
#